data_d5b2c20d27890f8aa43558795123086e
#
_entry.id   d5b2c20d27890f8aa43558795123086e
#
_cell.length_a   1.000
_cell.length_b   1.000
_cell.length_c   1.000
_cell.angle_alpha   90.00
_cell.angle_beta   90.00
_cell.angle_gamma   90.00
#
_symmetry.space_group_name_H-M   'P 1'
#
loop_
_entity.id
_entity.type
_entity.pdbx_description
1 polymer ?
#
loop_
_entity_poly.entity_id
_entity_poly.type
_entity_poly.pdbx_seq_one_letter_code
_entity_poly.pdbx_strand_id
1 'polypeptide(L)'
;FDFKKEYKEFYMPKDKPEIVTVPSANYIAVRGKGNPNDEGGEYKKAVGILYAVAYTIKMSYKGTYKIDGFFEYVVPPLEGFWWQENVEGVDYSDKSSFNWISVIRLPDFVKKEDFDWAVQEASRKKKLDCSPAEYLTINEGLCVQIMHIGEYDNEPASVAVMDEYISAKGYEN
;
A
#
# COMPACT_ATOMS: atom_id res chain seq x y z
N PHE A 1 -8.26 11.15 -13.46
CA PHE A 1 -8.66 10.73 -12.11
C PHE A 1 -7.44 10.64 -11.19
N ASP A 2 -7.52 11.17 -9.98
CA ASP A 2 -6.44 11.18 -9.00
C ASP A 2 -6.99 10.71 -7.65
N PHE A 3 -6.63 9.49 -7.26
CA PHE A 3 -7.12 8.87 -6.01
C PHE A 3 -6.86 9.74 -4.77
N LYS A 4 -5.69 10.38 -4.70
CA LYS A 4 -5.33 11.24 -3.58
C LYS A 4 -6.24 12.47 -3.45
N LYS A 5 -6.75 12.97 -4.57
CA LYS A 5 -7.67 14.12 -4.59
C LYS A 5 -9.13 13.71 -4.37
N GLU A 6 -9.54 12.58 -4.95
CA GLU A 6 -10.92 12.11 -4.88
C GLU A 6 -11.26 11.47 -3.53
N TYR A 7 -10.27 10.81 -2.89
CA TYR A 7 -10.44 10.12 -1.60
C TYR A 7 -9.53 10.76 -0.53
N LYS A 8 -9.66 12.07 -0.36
CA LYS A 8 -8.84 12.83 0.60
C LYS A 8 -8.95 12.31 2.03
N GLU A 9 -10.12 11.82 2.41
CA GLU A 9 -10.37 11.23 3.71
C GLU A 9 -9.44 10.05 4.05
N PHE A 10 -8.96 9.33 3.05
CA PHE A 10 -8.04 8.19 3.24
C PHE A 10 -6.58 8.57 2.95
N TYR A 11 -6.32 9.41 1.96
CA TYR A 11 -4.96 9.74 1.52
C TYR A 11 -4.38 11.01 2.14
N MET A 12 -5.21 11.84 2.74
CA MET A 12 -4.82 13.08 3.42
C MET A 12 -5.59 13.22 4.75
N PRO A 13 -5.42 12.26 5.68
CA PRO A 13 -6.10 12.34 6.97
C PRO A 13 -5.67 13.58 7.74
N LYS A 14 -6.45 13.96 8.74
CA LYS A 14 -6.11 15.05 9.65
C LYS A 14 -5.03 14.63 10.64
N ASP A 15 -4.40 15.61 11.27
CA ASP A 15 -3.46 15.43 12.37
C ASP A 15 -4.12 15.08 13.71
N LYS A 16 -5.41 14.75 13.67
CA LYS A 16 -6.22 14.28 14.80
C LYS A 16 -6.82 12.92 14.47
N PRO A 17 -6.99 12.02 15.45
CA PRO A 17 -7.61 10.73 15.21
C PRO A 17 -9.02 10.87 14.63
N GLU A 18 -9.32 10.06 13.64
CA GLU A 18 -10.65 9.95 13.03
C GLU A 18 -11.01 8.47 12.85
N ILE A 19 -12.27 8.14 13.13
CA ILE A 19 -12.82 6.84 12.74
C ILE A 19 -13.35 6.96 11.32
N VAL A 20 -12.93 6.04 10.46
CA VAL A 20 -13.35 5.95 9.06
C VAL A 20 -13.71 4.52 8.71
N THR A 21 -14.58 4.35 7.72
CA THR A 21 -14.83 3.03 7.12
C THR A 21 -14.13 2.98 5.77
N VAL A 22 -13.09 2.16 5.69
CA VAL A 22 -12.32 1.97 4.46
C VAL A 22 -13.01 0.90 3.62
N PRO A 23 -13.47 1.23 2.39
CA PRO A 23 -14.13 0.26 1.54
C PRO A 23 -13.14 -0.79 1.03
N SER A 24 -13.68 -1.95 0.66
CA SER A 24 -12.91 -2.97 -0.03
C SER A 24 -12.31 -2.43 -1.33
N ALA A 25 -11.04 -2.73 -1.58
CA ALA A 25 -10.36 -2.35 -2.81
C ALA A 25 -9.33 -3.39 -3.23
N ASN A 26 -8.94 -3.34 -4.50
CA ASN A 26 -7.93 -4.22 -5.06
C ASN A 26 -6.59 -3.50 -5.16
N TYR A 27 -5.53 -4.25 -4.94
CA TYR A 27 -4.15 -3.75 -4.87
C TYR A 27 -3.19 -4.65 -5.62
N ILE A 28 -2.12 -4.05 -6.14
CA ILE A 28 -0.87 -4.77 -6.39
C ILE A 28 -0.17 -4.89 -5.06
N ALA A 29 0.25 -6.08 -4.66
CA ALA A 29 0.92 -6.33 -3.39
C ALA A 29 2.21 -7.11 -3.59
N VAL A 30 3.23 -6.79 -2.79
CA VAL A 30 4.45 -7.59 -2.64
C VAL A 30 4.74 -7.74 -1.16
N ARG A 31 4.97 -8.99 -0.73
CA ARG A 31 5.27 -9.35 0.66
C ARG A 31 6.76 -9.51 0.86
N GLY A 32 7.24 -9.15 2.03
CA GLY A 32 8.63 -9.36 2.38
C GLY A 32 8.91 -9.14 3.86
N LYS A 33 10.20 -9.22 4.19
CA LYS A 33 10.72 -9.05 5.53
C LYS A 33 12.03 -8.27 5.49
N GLY A 34 12.31 -7.53 6.53
CA GLY A 34 13.57 -6.84 6.74
C GLY A 34 13.46 -5.32 6.81
N ASN A 35 14.62 -4.70 6.97
CA ASN A 35 14.73 -3.26 7.13
C ASN A 35 14.47 -2.54 5.79
N PRO A 36 13.49 -1.62 5.72
CA PRO A 36 13.17 -0.90 4.49
C PRO A 36 14.29 0.06 4.03
N ASN A 37 15.24 0.38 4.93
CA ASN A 37 16.34 1.29 4.63
C ASN A 37 17.56 0.59 4.02
N ASP A 38 17.59 -0.75 3.97
CA ASP A 38 18.72 -1.50 3.44
C ASP A 38 18.91 -1.23 1.94
N GLU A 39 20.13 -0.82 1.58
CA GLU A 39 20.50 -0.63 0.19
C GLU A 39 20.51 -1.99 -0.54
N GLY A 40 19.74 -2.07 -1.64
CA GLY A 40 19.56 -3.32 -2.38
C GLY A 40 18.76 -4.40 -1.64
N GLY A 41 18.12 -4.07 -0.51
CA GLY A 41 17.30 -4.96 0.27
C GLY A 41 15.98 -5.37 -0.41
N GLU A 42 15.28 -6.31 0.20
CA GLU A 42 14.01 -6.84 -0.33
C GLU A 42 12.94 -5.76 -0.53
N TYR A 43 12.85 -4.81 0.40
CA TYR A 43 11.87 -3.74 0.33
C TYR A 43 12.04 -2.87 -0.93
N LYS A 44 13.27 -2.44 -1.24
CA LYS A 44 13.53 -1.64 -2.44
C LYS A 44 13.25 -2.41 -3.73
N LYS A 45 13.54 -3.71 -3.74
CA LYS A 45 13.18 -4.58 -4.88
C LYS A 45 11.66 -4.69 -5.04
N ALA A 46 10.94 -4.88 -3.94
CA ALA A 46 9.48 -4.94 -3.93
C ALA A 46 8.86 -3.66 -4.47
N VAL A 47 9.33 -2.49 -4.05
CA VAL A 47 8.88 -1.18 -4.55
C VAL A 47 9.11 -1.06 -6.05
N GLY A 48 10.26 -1.54 -6.56
CA GLY A 48 10.55 -1.58 -7.99
C GLY A 48 9.56 -2.45 -8.76
N ILE A 49 9.20 -3.61 -8.24
CA ILE A 49 8.19 -4.52 -8.82
C ILE A 49 6.81 -3.84 -8.84
N LEU A 50 6.39 -3.26 -7.73
CA LEU A 50 5.08 -2.59 -7.61
C LEU A 50 4.92 -1.49 -8.66
N TYR A 51 5.90 -0.61 -8.79
CA TYR A 51 5.84 0.46 -9.78
C TYR A 51 5.96 -0.03 -11.22
N ALA A 52 6.75 -1.07 -11.49
CA ALA A 52 6.83 -1.67 -12.80
C ALA A 52 5.45 -2.18 -13.28
N VAL A 53 4.73 -2.91 -12.42
CA VAL A 53 3.39 -3.41 -12.72
C VAL A 53 2.37 -2.27 -12.80
N ALA A 54 2.38 -1.34 -11.83
CA ALA A 54 1.45 -0.21 -11.79
C ALA A 54 1.53 0.66 -13.04
N TYR A 55 2.74 1.00 -13.48
CA TYR A 55 2.91 1.80 -14.70
C TYR A 55 2.64 1.03 -15.98
N THR A 56 2.85 -0.28 -15.99
CA THR A 56 2.44 -1.13 -17.12
C THR A 56 0.92 -1.09 -17.31
N ILE A 57 0.15 -1.17 -16.23
CA ILE A 57 -1.31 -1.02 -16.25
C ILE A 57 -1.69 0.39 -16.70
N LYS A 58 -1.14 1.41 -16.04
CA LYS A 58 -1.44 2.81 -16.38
C LYS A 58 -1.21 3.14 -17.84
N MET A 59 -0.15 2.62 -18.43
CA MET A 59 0.24 2.94 -19.81
C MET A 59 -0.29 1.94 -20.83
N SER A 60 -1.12 0.97 -20.44
CA SER A 60 -1.67 -0.07 -21.33
C SER A 60 -2.41 0.52 -22.55
N TYR A 61 -3.08 1.66 -22.37
CA TYR A 61 -3.82 2.33 -23.44
C TYR A 61 -2.95 2.73 -24.65
N LYS A 62 -1.64 2.88 -24.46
CA LYS A 62 -0.68 3.18 -25.54
C LYS A 62 -0.27 1.94 -26.33
N GLY A 63 -0.53 0.75 -25.81
CA GLY A 63 -0.19 -0.52 -26.43
C GLY A 63 -1.38 -1.19 -27.13
N THR A 64 -1.20 -2.47 -27.44
CA THR A 64 -2.22 -3.29 -28.09
C THR A 64 -3.19 -3.93 -27.10
N TYR A 65 -2.76 -4.18 -25.88
CA TYR A 65 -3.62 -4.70 -24.83
C TYR A 65 -4.58 -3.60 -24.33
N LYS A 66 -5.86 -3.88 -24.35
CA LYS A 66 -6.90 -2.94 -23.93
C LYS A 66 -7.62 -3.47 -22.70
N ILE A 67 -7.66 -2.66 -21.65
CA ILE A 67 -8.40 -2.97 -20.41
C ILE A 67 -9.81 -2.37 -20.55
N ASP A 68 -10.81 -3.19 -20.35
CA ASP A 68 -12.21 -2.75 -20.41
C ASP A 68 -12.51 -1.71 -19.33
N GLY A 69 -13.20 -0.65 -19.71
CA GLY A 69 -13.55 0.43 -18.80
C GLY A 69 -12.39 1.34 -18.42
N PHE A 70 -11.24 1.20 -19.07
CA PHE A 70 -10.06 2.02 -18.76
C PHE A 70 -10.35 3.52 -18.90
N PHE A 71 -9.93 4.28 -17.92
CA PHE A 71 -9.80 5.74 -17.99
C PHE A 71 -8.44 6.18 -17.42
N GLU A 72 -7.95 7.31 -17.86
CA GLU A 72 -6.67 7.85 -17.39
C GLU A 72 -6.73 8.23 -15.92
N TYR A 73 -5.73 7.79 -15.17
CA TYR A 73 -5.60 8.05 -13.73
C TYR A 73 -4.14 8.31 -13.33
N VAL A 74 -3.96 8.92 -12.19
CA VAL A 74 -2.65 9.05 -11.53
C VAL A 74 -2.42 7.78 -10.71
N VAL A 75 -1.25 7.17 -10.83
CA VAL A 75 -0.89 6.01 -9.99
C VAL A 75 -1.01 6.41 -8.52
N PRO A 76 -1.80 5.67 -7.74
CA PRO A 76 -1.99 5.98 -6.34
C PRO A 76 -0.68 5.92 -5.53
N PRO A 77 -0.63 6.55 -4.36
CA PRO A 77 0.53 6.47 -3.48
C PRO A 77 0.87 5.03 -3.09
N LEU A 78 2.16 4.81 -2.80
CA LEU A 78 2.61 3.58 -2.15
C LEU A 78 2.08 3.55 -0.72
N GLU A 79 1.55 2.41 -0.33
CA GLU A 79 1.04 2.12 1.02
C GLU A 79 1.72 0.86 1.56
N GLY A 80 1.60 0.60 2.84
CA GLY A 80 2.20 -0.59 3.44
C GLY A 80 1.55 -1.00 4.75
N PHE A 81 1.52 -2.31 4.96
CA PHE A 81 1.16 -2.95 6.23
C PHE A 81 2.45 -3.44 6.86
N TRP A 82 2.68 -3.07 8.13
CA TRP A 82 3.91 -3.32 8.84
C TRP A 82 3.61 -3.97 10.17
N TRP A 83 4.31 -5.06 10.50
CA TRP A 83 4.19 -5.71 11.80
C TRP A 83 5.48 -6.46 12.15
N GLN A 84 5.59 -6.82 13.41
CA GLN A 84 6.65 -7.66 13.95
C GLN A 84 6.03 -8.80 14.75
N GLU A 85 6.64 -9.98 14.67
CA GLU A 85 6.19 -11.14 15.44
C GLU A 85 6.73 -11.06 16.87
N ASN A 86 5.92 -11.52 17.85
CA ASN A 86 6.28 -11.58 19.25
C ASN A 86 6.64 -10.23 19.91
N VAL A 87 6.12 -9.14 19.36
CA VAL A 87 6.29 -7.79 19.89
C VAL A 87 4.91 -7.19 20.10
N GLU A 88 4.66 -6.63 21.29
CA GLU A 88 3.47 -5.83 21.53
C GLU A 88 3.71 -4.42 20.96
N GLY A 89 2.91 -4.05 19.95
CA GLY A 89 3.12 -2.83 19.18
C GLY A 89 4.24 -2.96 18.16
N VAL A 90 5.14 -1.97 18.10
CA VAL A 90 6.24 -1.90 17.14
C VAL A 90 7.54 -1.55 17.81
N ASP A 91 8.57 -2.36 17.62
CA ASP A 91 9.95 -2.07 18.05
C ASP A 91 10.74 -1.43 16.91
N TYR A 92 10.89 -0.10 16.95
CA TYR A 92 11.63 0.66 15.94
C TYR A 92 13.15 0.50 16.05
N SER A 93 13.64 -0.12 17.11
CA SER A 93 15.09 -0.39 17.29
C SER A 93 15.55 -1.60 16.48
N ASP A 94 14.64 -2.54 16.19
CA ASP A 94 14.92 -3.73 15.37
C ASP A 94 14.14 -3.71 14.05
N LYS A 95 14.58 -2.87 13.12
CA LYS A 95 13.95 -2.75 11.79
C LYS A 95 14.16 -3.99 10.92
N SER A 96 15.11 -4.85 11.25
CA SER A 96 15.36 -6.10 10.53
C SER A 96 14.27 -7.15 10.73
N SER A 97 13.53 -7.07 11.83
CA SER A 97 12.43 -7.98 12.15
C SER A 97 11.08 -7.60 11.56
N PHE A 98 10.98 -6.46 10.88
CA PHE A 98 9.75 -6.05 10.22
C PHE A 98 9.31 -7.05 9.15
N ASN A 99 8.05 -7.48 9.25
CA ASN A 99 7.32 -8.04 8.14
C ASN A 99 6.50 -6.93 7.49
N TRP A 100 6.33 -6.99 6.17
CA TRP A 100 5.56 -5.99 5.47
C TRP A 100 4.85 -6.56 4.24
N ILE A 101 3.73 -5.92 3.90
CA ILE A 101 3.06 -6.04 2.62
C ILE A 101 3.00 -4.64 2.04
N SER A 102 3.77 -4.38 1.00
CA SER A 102 3.72 -3.10 0.29
C SER A 102 2.72 -3.18 -0.85
N VAL A 103 1.90 -2.14 -1.00
CA VAL A 103 0.78 -2.16 -1.92
C VAL A 103 0.65 -0.85 -2.70
N ILE A 104 0.10 -0.94 -3.90
CA ILE A 104 -0.41 0.19 -4.68
C ILE A 104 -1.84 -0.14 -5.09
N ARG A 105 -2.78 0.75 -4.81
CA ARG A 105 -4.18 0.57 -5.15
C ARG A 105 -4.37 0.46 -6.67
N LEU A 106 -5.24 -0.44 -7.09
CA LEU A 106 -5.69 -0.58 -8.46
C LEU A 106 -7.04 0.12 -8.66
N PRO A 107 -7.25 0.79 -9.81
CA PRO A 107 -8.59 1.20 -10.21
C PRO A 107 -9.54 0.00 -10.31
N ASP A 108 -10.83 0.22 -10.06
CA ASP A 108 -11.84 -0.84 -10.02
C ASP A 108 -12.03 -1.56 -11.36
N PHE A 109 -11.65 -0.92 -12.48
CA PHE A 109 -11.73 -1.54 -13.80
C PHE A 109 -10.66 -2.62 -14.03
N VAL A 110 -9.59 -2.67 -13.23
CA VAL A 110 -8.52 -3.66 -13.38
C VAL A 110 -8.94 -4.99 -12.79
N LYS A 111 -9.08 -6.00 -13.64
CA LYS A 111 -9.41 -7.37 -13.25
C LYS A 111 -8.15 -8.21 -13.07
N LYS A 112 -8.32 -9.41 -12.52
CA LYS A 112 -7.21 -10.36 -12.29
C LYS A 112 -6.46 -10.69 -13.58
N GLU A 113 -7.16 -10.90 -14.69
CA GLU A 113 -6.55 -11.18 -15.99
C GLU A 113 -5.71 -9.99 -16.51
N ASP A 114 -6.15 -8.75 -16.29
CA ASP A 114 -5.40 -7.54 -16.65
C ASP A 114 -4.11 -7.43 -15.82
N PHE A 115 -4.23 -7.76 -14.53
CA PHE A 115 -3.09 -7.82 -13.63
C PHE A 115 -2.08 -8.88 -14.07
N ASP A 116 -2.53 -10.09 -14.38
CA ASP A 116 -1.66 -11.19 -14.83
C ASP A 116 -0.91 -10.83 -16.11
N TRP A 117 -1.63 -10.21 -17.07
CA TRP A 117 -0.99 -9.66 -18.25
C TRP A 117 0.08 -8.63 -17.89
N ALA A 118 -0.23 -7.70 -16.98
CA ALA A 118 0.69 -6.62 -16.60
C ALA A 118 1.96 -7.14 -15.92
N VAL A 119 1.87 -8.18 -15.10
CA VAL A 119 3.02 -8.82 -14.46
C VAL A 119 3.96 -9.41 -15.53
N GLN A 120 3.42 -10.13 -16.51
CA GLN A 120 4.20 -10.71 -17.60
C GLN A 120 4.84 -9.62 -18.47
N GLU A 121 4.06 -8.61 -18.84
CA GLU A 121 4.54 -7.52 -19.69
C GLU A 121 5.59 -6.64 -18.99
N ALA A 122 5.40 -6.33 -17.70
CA ALA A 122 6.37 -5.61 -16.90
C ALA A 122 7.68 -6.39 -16.78
N SER A 123 7.61 -7.69 -16.51
CA SER A 123 8.78 -8.56 -16.42
C SER A 123 9.57 -8.56 -17.72
N ARG A 124 8.87 -8.68 -18.85
CA ARG A 124 9.47 -8.67 -20.18
C ARG A 124 10.17 -7.35 -20.51
N LYS A 125 9.47 -6.23 -20.28
CA LYS A 125 9.96 -4.88 -20.64
C LYS A 125 11.07 -4.39 -19.75
N LYS A 126 10.98 -4.65 -18.46
CA LYS A 126 11.92 -4.14 -17.45
C LYS A 126 13.08 -5.09 -17.17
N LYS A 127 13.05 -6.31 -17.73
CA LYS A 127 14.01 -7.39 -17.39
C LYS A 127 14.11 -7.59 -15.89
N LEU A 128 12.97 -7.52 -15.22
CA LEU A 128 12.79 -7.65 -13.77
C LEU A 128 11.76 -8.73 -13.53
N ASP A 129 12.07 -9.70 -12.68
CA ASP A 129 11.07 -10.70 -12.29
C ASP A 129 9.99 -10.07 -11.41
N CYS A 130 8.81 -9.84 -11.99
CA CYS A 130 7.65 -9.30 -11.30
C CYS A 130 6.71 -10.39 -10.75
N SER A 131 7.09 -11.67 -10.83
CA SER A 131 6.27 -12.79 -10.32
C SER A 131 5.94 -12.72 -8.82
N PRO A 132 6.72 -12.06 -7.94
CA PRO A 132 6.32 -11.86 -6.55
C PRO A 132 5.10 -10.95 -6.36
N ALA A 133 4.68 -10.21 -7.38
CA ALA A 133 3.48 -9.36 -7.29
C ALA A 133 2.20 -10.20 -7.18
N GLU A 134 1.32 -9.80 -6.28
CA GLU A 134 0.02 -10.43 -6.03
C GLU A 134 -1.12 -9.46 -6.35
N TYR A 135 -2.23 -9.98 -6.85
CA TYR A 135 -3.50 -9.26 -6.91
C TYR A 135 -4.24 -9.50 -5.59
N LEU A 136 -4.31 -8.47 -4.74
CA LEU A 136 -4.81 -8.60 -3.38
C LEU A 136 -6.05 -7.71 -3.16
N THR A 137 -7.15 -8.32 -2.74
CA THR A 137 -8.32 -7.58 -2.27
C THR A 137 -8.22 -7.38 -0.77
N ILE A 138 -8.29 -6.13 -0.33
CA ILE A 138 -8.20 -5.76 1.09
C ILE A 138 -9.52 -5.09 1.50
N ASN A 139 -10.08 -5.56 2.61
CA ASN A 139 -11.24 -4.98 3.25
C ASN A 139 -10.88 -4.62 4.70
N GLU A 140 -10.42 -3.40 4.92
CA GLU A 140 -10.06 -2.95 6.25
C GLU A 140 -11.29 -2.64 7.12
N GLY A 141 -12.37 -2.16 6.51
CA GLY A 141 -13.59 -1.85 7.23
C GLY A 141 -13.44 -0.64 8.17
N LEU A 142 -13.89 -0.80 9.42
CA LEU A 142 -13.83 0.27 10.41
C LEU A 142 -12.41 0.43 10.95
N CYS A 143 -11.85 1.62 10.77
CA CYS A 143 -10.48 1.95 11.14
C CYS A 143 -10.40 3.26 11.91
N VAL A 144 -9.32 3.45 12.66
CA VAL A 144 -8.87 4.75 13.13
C VAL A 144 -7.67 5.18 12.30
N GLN A 145 -7.59 6.46 11.98
CA GLN A 145 -6.47 7.03 11.23
C GLN A 145 -6.01 8.35 11.82
N ILE A 146 -4.75 8.67 11.59
CA ILE A 146 -4.13 9.95 11.93
C ILE A 146 -3.02 10.27 10.93
N MET A 147 -2.82 11.55 10.61
CA MET A 147 -1.62 11.99 9.90
C MET A 147 -0.47 12.07 10.89
N HIS A 148 0.54 11.23 10.71
CA HIS A 148 1.82 11.41 11.41
C HIS A 148 2.66 12.47 10.71
N ILE A 149 3.16 13.44 11.48
CA ILE A 149 4.02 14.52 10.98
C ILE A 149 5.35 14.43 11.75
N GLY A 150 6.44 14.16 11.04
CA GLY A 150 7.78 14.04 11.59
C GLY A 150 8.50 12.77 11.17
N GLU A 151 9.55 12.44 11.90
CA GLU A 151 10.33 11.22 11.65
C GLU A 151 9.55 9.96 12.04
N TYR A 152 9.72 8.88 11.29
CA TYR A 152 9.05 7.60 11.57
C TYR A 152 9.34 7.05 12.97
N ASP A 153 10.53 7.28 13.49
CA ASP A 153 10.90 6.85 14.86
C ASP A 153 10.04 7.53 15.95
N ASN A 154 9.32 8.60 15.61
CA ASN A 154 8.37 9.30 16.49
C ASN A 154 6.91 8.83 16.29
N GLU A 155 6.63 7.90 15.40
CA GLU A 155 5.29 7.32 15.21
C GLU A 155 4.65 6.77 16.49
N PRO A 156 5.40 6.18 17.45
CA PRO A 156 4.79 5.69 18.70
C PRO A 156 3.94 6.72 19.42
N ALA A 157 4.29 8.01 19.35
CA ALA A 157 3.49 9.09 19.94
C ALA A 157 2.12 9.25 19.23
N SER A 158 2.09 9.14 17.90
CA SER A 158 0.85 9.20 17.11
C SER A 158 -0.02 7.96 17.34
N VAL A 159 0.59 6.79 17.45
CA VAL A 159 -0.12 5.53 17.77
C VAL A 159 -0.75 5.61 19.15
N ALA A 160 -0.05 6.13 20.16
CA ALA A 160 -0.58 6.30 21.51
C ALA A 160 -1.82 7.23 21.52
N VAL A 161 -1.81 8.30 20.72
CA VAL A 161 -2.98 9.20 20.57
C VAL A 161 -4.17 8.47 19.95
N MET A 162 -3.95 7.60 18.96
CA MET A 162 -5.01 6.78 18.37
C MET A 162 -5.56 5.75 19.37
N ASP A 163 -4.71 5.08 20.13
CA ASP A 163 -5.13 4.08 21.13
C ASP A 163 -5.98 4.72 22.25
N GLU A 164 -5.59 5.90 22.71
CA GLU A 164 -6.39 6.67 23.68
C GLU A 164 -7.75 7.05 23.10
N TYR A 165 -7.78 7.49 21.85
CA TYR A 165 -9.02 7.84 21.16
C TYR A 165 -9.95 6.63 20.97
N ILE A 166 -9.40 5.47 20.56
CA ILE A 166 -10.14 4.21 20.41
C ILE A 166 -10.80 3.83 21.74
N SER A 167 -10.02 3.82 22.82
CA SER A 167 -10.51 3.49 24.17
C SER A 167 -11.57 4.46 24.65
N ALA A 168 -11.38 5.76 24.45
CA ALA A 168 -12.35 6.80 24.84
C ALA A 168 -13.68 6.68 24.07
N LYS A 169 -13.67 6.12 22.85
CA LYS A 169 -14.88 5.84 22.05
C LYS A 169 -15.52 4.49 22.33
N GLY A 170 -14.93 3.68 23.21
CA GLY A 170 -15.44 2.36 23.58
C GLY A 170 -15.14 1.26 22.57
N TYR A 171 -14.14 1.44 21.72
CA TYR A 171 -13.63 0.41 20.81
C TYR A 171 -12.41 -0.29 21.38
N GLU A 172 -12.14 -1.47 20.87
CA GLU A 172 -10.92 -2.25 21.11
C GLU A 172 -10.11 -2.37 19.81
N ASN A 173 -8.76 -2.40 19.94
CA ASN A 173 -7.87 -2.58 18.80
C ASN A 173 -7.42 -4.04 18.71
#